data_25a649ad95a4fbfb0c9f8ed54caba486
#
_entry.id   25a649ad95a4fbfb0c9f8ed54caba486
#
_cell.length_a   1.000
_cell.length_b   1.000
_cell.length_c   1.000
_cell.angle_alpha   90.00
_cell.angle_beta   90.00
_cell.angle_gamma   90.00
#
_symmetry.space_group_name_H-M   'P 1'
#
loop_
_entity.id
_entity.type
_entity.pdbx_description
1 polymer ?
#
loop_
_entity_poly.entity_id
_entity_poly.type
_entity_poly.pdbx_seq_one_letter_code
_entity_poly.pdbx_strand_id
1 'polypeptide(L)'
;MTDATDPGAGFDRGPDARSTDIPSGAGVPAWLASSLNFCTRCGGSLQFGAIDGEDRDRLACAACGHIAYVNPRLVVTTIPVNDAGEVVLLRRGIEPGRGWWAQPGGFLEVDETVTEAAIRETLEETGLIVQPGEIVGLYSRLEAAVVVLAFEARVVGGAYRLNAEALEIKAFRPEAIPWQGIAFKTSHWALRDWLHRRRPDIQPTDRTWDE
;
A
#
# COMPACT_ATOMS: atom_id res chain seq x y z
N MET A 1 -32.65 0.30 -13.80
CA MET A 1 -31.73 -0.74 -13.33
C MET A 1 -30.41 -0.42 -13.94
N THR A 2 -29.61 0.40 -13.28
CA THR A 2 -28.26 0.80 -13.72
C THR A 2 -27.29 -0.01 -12.90
N ASP A 3 -26.57 -0.85 -13.60
CA ASP A 3 -25.50 -1.71 -13.10
C ASP A 3 -24.38 -0.82 -12.52
N ALA A 4 -24.21 -0.86 -11.22
CA ALA A 4 -23.13 -0.18 -10.54
C ALA A 4 -21.85 -1.01 -10.76
N THR A 5 -21.06 -0.62 -11.75
CA THR A 5 -19.71 -1.17 -11.97
C THR A 5 -18.86 -0.90 -10.73
N ASP A 6 -18.45 -1.98 -10.09
CA ASP A 6 -17.54 -2.05 -8.95
C ASP A 6 -16.24 -1.25 -9.22
N PRO A 7 -15.95 -0.18 -8.48
CA PRO A 7 -14.70 0.58 -8.61
C PRO A 7 -13.49 -0.13 -7.99
N GLY A 8 -13.68 -1.29 -7.36
CA GLY A 8 -12.61 -2.04 -6.69
C GLY A 8 -11.79 -2.99 -7.59
N ALA A 9 -12.20 -3.22 -8.83
CA ALA A 9 -11.56 -4.20 -9.72
C ALA A 9 -10.26 -3.72 -10.39
N GLY A 10 -9.75 -2.53 -10.06
CA GLY A 10 -8.63 -1.89 -10.75
C GLY A 10 -7.24 -2.14 -10.15
N PHE A 11 -7.12 -2.74 -8.98
CA PHE A 11 -5.85 -2.74 -8.24
C PHE A 11 -4.99 -3.99 -8.40
N ASP A 12 -5.57 -5.09 -8.82
CA ASP A 12 -4.83 -6.31 -9.07
C ASP A 12 -4.99 -6.75 -10.52
N ARG A 13 -4.37 -6.01 -11.40
CA ARG A 13 -3.89 -6.63 -12.61
C ARG A 13 -2.55 -7.24 -12.26
N GLY A 14 -2.62 -8.51 -11.89
CA GLY A 14 -1.49 -9.31 -11.48
C GLY A 14 -0.31 -9.28 -12.45
N PRO A 15 0.74 -10.05 -12.19
CA PRO A 15 2.09 -9.91 -12.78
C PRO A 15 2.18 -9.96 -14.30
N ASP A 16 1.10 -10.14 -15.03
CA ASP A 16 1.09 -10.19 -16.49
C ASP A 16 0.89 -8.83 -17.19
N ALA A 17 0.64 -7.76 -16.45
CA ALA A 17 0.74 -6.40 -16.99
C ALA A 17 2.20 -5.90 -17.00
N ARG A 18 3.14 -6.79 -17.21
CA ARG A 18 4.54 -6.47 -17.48
C ARG A 18 4.68 -5.97 -18.90
N SER A 19 4.31 -4.74 -19.15
CA SER A 19 5.05 -3.98 -20.11
C SER A 19 6.36 -3.59 -19.44
N THR A 20 7.38 -4.37 -19.61
CA THR A 20 8.77 -4.02 -19.31
C THR A 20 9.28 -2.87 -20.18
N ASP A 21 8.45 -2.38 -21.07
CA ASP A 21 8.69 -1.27 -21.96
C ASP A 21 7.98 0.00 -21.48
N ILE A 22 8.27 0.41 -20.22
CA ILE A 22 8.10 1.83 -19.89
C ILE A 22 9.29 2.53 -20.53
N PRO A 23 9.08 3.35 -21.59
CA PRO A 23 10.19 4.11 -22.17
C PRO A 23 10.87 4.89 -21.04
N SER A 24 12.18 4.84 -20.96
CA SER A 24 12.94 5.69 -20.06
C SER A 24 12.55 7.15 -20.37
N GLY A 25 11.80 7.78 -19.47
CA GLY A 25 11.23 9.11 -19.68
C GLY A 25 9.69 9.20 -19.61
N ALA A 26 8.96 8.09 -19.70
CA ALA A 26 7.51 8.12 -19.50
C ALA A 26 7.16 8.48 -18.04
N GLY A 27 6.49 9.61 -17.84
CA GLY A 27 6.17 10.10 -16.50
C GLY A 27 5.08 9.34 -15.78
N VAL A 28 4.28 8.52 -16.48
CA VAL A 28 3.13 7.78 -15.92
C VAL A 28 3.09 6.39 -16.55
N PRO A 29 2.95 5.31 -15.76
CA PRO A 29 2.75 3.97 -16.31
C PRO A 29 1.58 3.93 -17.29
N ALA A 30 1.71 3.20 -18.40
CA ALA A 30 0.70 3.15 -19.48
C ALA A 30 -0.70 2.75 -18.97
N TRP A 31 -0.78 1.79 -18.02
CA TRP A 31 -2.04 1.36 -17.41
C TRP A 31 -2.73 2.49 -16.62
N LEU A 32 -1.94 3.34 -15.95
CA LEU A 32 -2.45 4.48 -15.19
C LEU A 32 -2.83 5.64 -16.12
N ALA A 33 -2.02 5.91 -17.15
CA ALA A 33 -2.34 6.91 -18.16
C ALA A 33 -3.65 6.59 -18.88
N SER A 34 -3.90 5.32 -19.20
CA SER A 34 -5.15 4.88 -19.87
C SER A 34 -6.40 4.98 -18.99
N SER A 35 -6.25 5.07 -17.67
CA SER A 35 -7.38 5.21 -16.73
C SER A 35 -7.75 6.66 -16.43
N LEU A 36 -6.90 7.62 -16.80
CA LEU A 36 -7.09 9.05 -16.55
C LEU A 36 -7.54 9.77 -17.82
N ASN A 37 -8.85 9.84 -18.05
CA ASN A 37 -9.42 10.33 -19.30
C ASN A 37 -9.88 11.79 -19.25
N PHE A 38 -10.22 12.31 -18.06
CA PHE A 38 -10.84 13.62 -17.91
C PHE A 38 -10.08 14.53 -16.94
N CYS A 39 -10.02 15.80 -17.31
CA CYS A 39 -9.41 16.87 -16.53
C CYS A 39 -10.24 17.15 -15.27
N THR A 40 -9.61 17.11 -14.11
CA THR A 40 -10.24 17.42 -12.82
C THR A 40 -10.63 18.89 -12.68
N ARG A 41 -10.04 19.79 -13.52
CA ARG A 41 -10.32 21.23 -13.50
C ARG A 41 -11.53 21.65 -14.34
N CYS A 42 -11.72 21.05 -15.52
CA CYS A 42 -12.75 21.50 -16.47
C CYS A 42 -13.55 20.38 -17.13
N GLY A 43 -13.29 19.11 -16.82
CA GLY A 43 -13.96 17.97 -17.44
C GLY A 43 -13.54 17.66 -18.87
N GLY A 44 -12.67 18.45 -19.49
CA GLY A 44 -12.16 18.19 -20.84
C GLY A 44 -11.26 16.96 -20.90
N SER A 45 -11.03 16.41 -22.09
CA SER A 45 -10.18 15.22 -22.28
C SER A 45 -8.73 15.48 -21.94
N LEU A 46 -8.09 14.52 -21.27
CA LEU A 46 -6.64 14.48 -21.05
C LEU A 46 -5.95 13.75 -22.21
N GLN A 47 -4.79 14.25 -22.60
CA GLN A 47 -3.92 13.64 -23.61
C GLN A 47 -2.53 13.46 -23.03
N PHE A 48 -1.92 12.30 -23.24
CA PHE A 48 -0.57 12.00 -22.83
C PHE A 48 0.42 12.34 -23.93
N GLY A 49 1.48 13.08 -23.62
CA GLY A 49 2.50 13.46 -24.57
C GLY A 49 3.49 14.47 -24.02
N ALA A 50 4.41 14.88 -24.89
CA ALA A 50 5.42 15.90 -24.59
C ALA A 50 4.76 17.27 -24.38
N ILE A 51 5.22 18.00 -23.37
CA ILE A 51 4.75 19.33 -22.99
C ILE A 51 5.96 20.25 -22.89
N ASP A 52 5.88 21.42 -23.50
CA ASP A 52 6.94 22.41 -23.44
C ASP A 52 7.28 22.77 -21.98
N GLY A 53 8.56 22.64 -21.63
CA GLY A 53 9.08 22.92 -20.30
C GLY A 53 9.06 21.75 -19.33
N GLU A 54 8.48 20.59 -19.71
CA GLU A 54 8.54 19.36 -18.92
C GLU A 54 9.67 18.44 -19.42
N ASP A 55 10.29 17.72 -18.48
CA ASP A 55 11.40 16.79 -18.73
C ASP A 55 10.93 15.39 -19.19
N ARG A 56 9.61 15.16 -19.18
CA ARG A 56 8.97 13.89 -19.54
C ARG A 56 7.54 14.11 -20.02
N ASP A 57 6.99 13.09 -20.68
CA ASP A 57 5.60 13.11 -21.10
C ASP A 57 4.65 13.22 -19.89
N ARG A 58 3.59 14.02 -20.05
CA ARG A 58 2.57 14.27 -19.04
C ARG A 58 1.17 14.13 -19.62
N LEU A 59 0.19 14.03 -18.73
CA LEU A 59 -1.22 14.18 -19.08
C LEU A 59 -1.58 15.68 -19.06
N ALA A 60 -1.99 16.23 -20.19
CA ALA A 60 -2.47 17.60 -20.29
C ALA A 60 -3.89 17.66 -20.85
N CYS A 61 -4.65 18.64 -20.37
CA CYS A 61 -6.00 18.89 -20.86
C CYS A 61 -5.97 19.66 -22.19
N ALA A 62 -6.56 19.06 -23.21
CA ALA A 62 -6.66 19.70 -24.55
C ALA A 62 -7.50 20.98 -24.52
N ALA A 63 -8.45 21.13 -23.56
CA ALA A 63 -9.36 22.26 -23.51
C ALA A 63 -8.82 23.45 -22.69
N CYS A 64 -8.12 23.21 -21.57
CA CYS A 64 -7.72 24.27 -20.64
C CYS A 64 -6.22 24.31 -20.32
N GLY A 65 -5.41 23.44 -20.92
CA GLY A 65 -3.97 23.38 -20.73
C GLY A 65 -3.51 22.89 -19.33
N HIS A 66 -4.44 22.45 -18.46
CA HIS A 66 -4.09 21.96 -17.13
C HIS A 66 -3.25 20.68 -17.25
N ILE A 67 -2.07 20.66 -16.62
CA ILE A 67 -1.22 19.47 -16.53
C ILE A 67 -1.65 18.66 -15.30
N ALA A 68 -2.06 17.42 -15.52
CA ALA A 68 -2.41 16.50 -14.46
C ALA A 68 -1.15 15.77 -13.96
N TYR A 69 -0.56 16.25 -12.88
CA TYR A 69 0.55 15.58 -12.22
C TYR A 69 0.02 14.34 -11.48
N VAL A 70 0.56 13.19 -11.84
CA VAL A 70 0.20 11.91 -11.21
C VAL A 70 1.37 11.44 -10.38
N ASN A 71 1.14 11.30 -9.09
CA ASN A 71 2.14 10.86 -8.12
C ASN A 71 1.77 9.47 -7.58
N PRO A 72 2.75 8.68 -7.11
CA PRO A 72 2.46 7.46 -6.36
C PRO A 72 1.58 7.78 -5.16
N ARG A 73 0.60 6.93 -4.88
CA ARG A 73 -0.23 7.06 -3.68
C ARG A 73 0.55 6.57 -2.47
N LEU A 74 0.41 7.28 -1.35
CA LEU A 74 1.01 6.87 -0.10
C LEU A 74 0.07 5.90 0.63
N VAL A 75 0.61 4.75 0.98
CA VAL A 75 -0.01 3.77 1.88
C VAL A 75 0.73 3.83 3.20
N VAL A 76 0.01 3.91 4.30
CA VAL A 76 0.57 3.90 5.65
C VAL A 76 0.23 2.57 6.31
N THR A 77 1.24 1.88 6.82
CA THR A 77 1.06 0.60 7.52
C THR A 77 1.70 0.64 8.90
N THR A 78 1.23 -0.21 9.80
CA THR A 78 1.86 -0.40 11.10
C THR A 78 2.31 -1.84 11.29
N ILE A 79 3.36 -2.04 12.07
CA ILE A 79 3.72 -3.31 12.69
C ILE A 79 3.32 -3.20 14.16
N PRO A 80 2.08 -3.59 14.52
CA PRO A 80 1.62 -3.50 15.90
C PRO A 80 2.32 -4.55 16.74
N VAL A 81 2.96 -4.11 17.82
CA VAL A 81 3.68 -4.97 18.77
C VAL A 81 2.97 -4.92 20.12
N ASN A 82 2.58 -6.06 20.65
CA ASN A 82 1.96 -6.17 21.98
C ASN A 82 3.01 -6.22 23.10
N ASP A 83 2.56 -6.20 24.37
CA ASP A 83 3.44 -6.23 25.54
C ASP A 83 4.27 -7.52 25.65
N ALA A 84 3.86 -8.60 24.97
CA ALA A 84 4.63 -9.85 24.90
C ALA A 84 5.71 -9.80 23.80
N GLY A 85 5.82 -8.70 23.05
CA GLY A 85 6.76 -8.56 21.93
C GLY A 85 6.31 -9.30 20.66
N GLU A 86 5.04 -9.67 20.58
CA GLU A 86 4.46 -10.34 19.43
C GLU A 86 3.92 -9.33 18.42
N VAL A 87 4.10 -9.62 17.12
CA VAL A 87 3.58 -8.81 16.00
C VAL A 87 2.14 -9.23 15.70
N VAL A 88 1.25 -8.26 15.63
CA VAL A 88 -0.14 -8.51 15.24
C VAL A 88 -0.29 -8.34 13.72
N LEU A 89 -0.79 -9.39 13.08
CA LEU A 89 -1.13 -9.39 11.65
C LEU A 89 -2.61 -9.71 11.50
N LEU A 90 -3.18 -9.25 10.39
CA LEU A 90 -4.52 -9.62 9.95
C LEU A 90 -4.46 -10.54 8.73
N ARG A 91 -5.43 -11.42 8.61
CA ARG A 91 -5.66 -12.24 7.43
C ARG A 91 -6.69 -11.56 6.56
N ARG A 92 -6.28 -11.12 5.39
CA ARG A 92 -7.08 -10.27 4.51
C ARG A 92 -8.40 -10.90 4.10
N GLY A 93 -9.49 -10.13 4.19
CA GLY A 93 -10.83 -10.52 3.75
C GLY A 93 -11.17 -10.11 2.33
N ILE A 94 -10.40 -9.19 1.75
CA ILE A 94 -10.63 -8.59 0.44
C ILE A 94 -9.44 -8.75 -0.49
N GLU A 95 -9.69 -8.65 -1.80
CA GLU A 95 -8.61 -8.58 -2.79
C GLU A 95 -7.94 -7.18 -2.81
N PRO A 96 -6.67 -7.10 -3.24
CA PRO A 96 -5.76 -8.21 -3.54
C PRO A 96 -5.27 -8.95 -2.29
N GLY A 97 -4.93 -10.21 -2.45
CA GLY A 97 -4.31 -10.99 -1.38
C GLY A 97 -5.27 -11.55 -0.32
N ARG A 98 -6.54 -11.76 -0.67
CA ARG A 98 -7.52 -12.39 0.21
C ARG A 98 -7.02 -13.74 0.75
N GLY A 99 -7.17 -13.93 2.06
CA GLY A 99 -6.73 -15.15 2.75
C GLY A 99 -5.26 -15.16 3.15
N TRP A 100 -4.46 -14.15 2.78
CA TRP A 100 -3.06 -13.99 3.13
C TRP A 100 -2.88 -13.02 4.29
N TRP A 101 -1.75 -13.11 4.96
CA TRP A 101 -1.43 -12.25 6.11
C TRP A 101 -0.82 -10.92 5.66
N ALA A 102 -1.22 -9.86 6.31
CA ALA A 102 -0.67 -8.52 6.11
C ALA A 102 -0.60 -7.75 7.43
N GLN A 103 0.20 -6.71 7.41
CA GLN A 103 0.12 -5.65 8.42
C GLN A 103 -1.14 -4.83 8.18
N PRO A 104 -1.77 -4.28 9.23
CA PRO A 104 -2.83 -3.30 9.05
C PRO A 104 -2.31 -2.04 8.38
N GLY A 105 -3.14 -1.44 7.52
CA GLY A 105 -2.80 -0.19 6.84
C GLY A 105 -3.54 0.00 5.53
N GLY A 106 -3.64 1.26 5.12
CA GLY A 106 -4.33 1.70 3.91
C GLY A 106 -3.83 3.02 3.37
N PHE A 107 -4.62 3.65 2.53
CA PHE A 107 -4.23 4.91 1.90
C PHE A 107 -4.28 6.08 2.88
N LEU A 108 -3.28 6.97 2.75
CA LEU A 108 -3.31 8.26 3.42
C LEU A 108 -4.40 9.14 2.80
N GLU A 109 -5.29 9.66 3.63
CA GLU A 109 -6.29 10.63 3.21
C GLU A 109 -5.72 12.06 3.23
N VAL A 110 -6.39 12.98 2.51
CA VAL A 110 -5.87 14.35 2.33
C VAL A 110 -6.01 15.23 3.57
N ASP A 111 -6.79 14.83 4.54
CA ASP A 111 -7.14 15.58 5.75
C ASP A 111 -6.51 15.00 7.03
N GLU A 112 -5.57 14.06 6.89
CA GLU A 112 -4.88 13.44 8.02
C GLU A 112 -3.35 13.43 7.84
N THR A 113 -2.64 13.34 8.95
CA THR A 113 -1.19 13.09 8.98
C THR A 113 -0.90 11.59 8.84
N VAL A 114 0.34 11.24 8.45
CA VAL A 114 0.76 9.83 8.37
C VAL A 114 0.63 9.07 9.71
N THR A 115 0.77 9.78 10.83
CA THR A 115 0.60 9.20 12.17
C THR A 115 -0.88 8.93 12.47
N GLU A 116 -1.76 9.84 12.09
CA GLU A 116 -3.22 9.67 12.24
C GLU A 116 -3.72 8.52 11.35
N ALA A 117 -3.27 8.45 10.08
CA ALA A 117 -3.56 7.33 9.19
C ALA A 117 -3.14 5.98 9.80
N ALA A 118 -1.93 5.90 10.37
CA ALA A 118 -1.43 4.69 11.02
C ALA A 118 -2.33 4.23 12.17
N ILE A 119 -2.82 5.17 12.97
CA ILE A 119 -3.73 4.87 14.09
C ILE A 119 -5.11 4.46 13.57
N ARG A 120 -5.68 5.23 12.65
CA ARG A 120 -7.00 4.99 12.06
C ARG A 120 -7.09 3.63 11.41
N GLU A 121 -6.19 3.35 10.45
CA GLU A 121 -6.18 2.08 9.72
C GLU A 121 -6.01 0.88 10.65
N THR A 122 -5.10 0.97 11.63
CA THR A 122 -4.92 -0.12 12.60
C THR A 122 -6.18 -0.36 13.41
N LEU A 123 -6.84 0.72 13.86
CA LEU A 123 -8.09 0.61 14.63
C LEU A 123 -9.23 0.04 13.77
N GLU A 124 -9.39 0.52 12.54
CA GLU A 124 -10.44 0.09 11.62
C GLU A 124 -10.31 -1.39 11.26
N GLU A 125 -9.11 -1.83 10.88
CA GLU A 125 -8.88 -3.19 10.41
C GLU A 125 -8.72 -4.22 11.53
N THR A 126 -8.29 -3.81 12.73
CA THR A 126 -7.99 -4.77 13.81
C THR A 126 -8.74 -4.54 15.11
N GLY A 127 -9.29 -3.35 15.34
CA GLY A 127 -9.85 -2.92 16.61
C GLY A 127 -8.82 -2.54 17.67
N LEU A 128 -7.52 -2.55 17.35
CA LEU A 128 -6.45 -2.19 18.26
C LEU A 128 -6.20 -0.68 18.27
N ILE A 129 -5.91 -0.17 19.46
CA ILE A 129 -5.41 1.19 19.64
C ILE A 129 -3.89 1.11 19.74
N VAL A 130 -3.20 1.83 18.87
CA VAL A 130 -1.74 1.82 18.80
C VAL A 130 -1.15 3.20 18.99
N GLN A 131 0.08 3.21 19.43
CA GLN A 131 0.95 4.38 19.45
C GLN A 131 2.07 4.16 18.43
N PRO A 132 2.02 4.81 17.25
CA PRO A 132 3.11 4.76 16.29
C PRO A 132 4.41 5.29 16.89
N GLY A 133 5.50 4.59 16.59
CA GLY A 133 6.85 4.90 17.03
C GLY A 133 7.77 5.20 15.85
N GLU A 134 8.85 4.45 15.73
CA GLU A 134 9.84 4.65 14.68
C GLU A 134 9.32 4.21 13.30
N ILE A 135 9.76 4.93 12.27
CA ILE A 135 9.58 4.51 10.89
C ILE A 135 10.51 3.32 10.62
N VAL A 136 9.92 2.21 10.25
CA VAL A 136 10.65 1.00 9.85
C VAL A 136 11.28 1.18 8.47
N GLY A 137 10.51 1.71 7.54
CA GLY A 137 11.01 1.93 6.19
C GLY A 137 9.98 2.59 5.27
N LEU A 138 10.49 2.94 4.08
CA LEU A 138 9.72 3.46 2.96
C LEU A 138 9.97 2.55 1.75
N TYR A 139 8.91 1.97 1.19
CA TYR A 139 9.00 0.93 0.17
C TYR A 139 8.21 1.32 -1.08
N SER A 140 8.88 1.43 -2.21
CA SER A 140 8.25 1.80 -3.48
C SER A 140 7.84 0.57 -4.29
N ARG A 141 6.63 0.62 -4.85
CA ARG A 141 6.10 -0.35 -5.81
C ARG A 141 5.71 0.41 -7.08
N LEU A 142 6.62 0.44 -8.05
CA LEU A 142 6.42 1.17 -9.31
C LEU A 142 5.22 0.62 -10.09
N GLU A 143 5.11 -0.70 -10.15
CA GLU A 143 4.05 -1.40 -10.85
C GLU A 143 2.65 -1.14 -10.30
N ALA A 144 2.54 -0.81 -9.02
CA ALA A 144 1.28 -0.47 -8.35
C ALA A 144 1.09 1.05 -8.17
N ALA A 145 2.09 1.86 -8.56
CA ALA A 145 2.14 3.30 -8.33
C ALA A 145 1.85 3.67 -6.86
N VAL A 146 2.46 2.93 -5.92
CA VAL A 146 2.35 3.20 -4.48
C VAL A 146 3.71 3.32 -3.81
N VAL A 147 3.73 4.09 -2.73
CA VAL A 147 4.81 4.13 -1.76
C VAL A 147 4.22 3.74 -0.42
N VAL A 148 4.83 2.76 0.25
CA VAL A 148 4.36 2.25 1.55
C VAL A 148 5.29 2.77 2.64
N LEU A 149 4.73 3.52 3.59
CA LEU A 149 5.40 3.95 4.81
C LEU A 149 5.00 3.02 5.96
N ALA A 150 5.97 2.31 6.53
CA ALA A 150 5.72 1.39 7.62
C ALA A 150 6.24 1.95 8.96
N PHE A 151 5.37 1.97 9.98
CA PHE A 151 5.72 2.29 11.36
C PHE A 151 5.80 1.02 12.21
N GLU A 152 6.73 0.95 13.13
CA GLU A 152 6.55 0.14 14.32
C GLU A 152 5.52 0.84 15.21
N ALA A 153 4.59 0.11 15.81
CA ALA A 153 3.58 0.70 16.66
C ALA A 153 3.34 -0.16 17.91
N ARG A 154 3.36 0.46 19.08
CA ARG A 154 3.04 -0.23 20.32
C ARG A 154 1.53 -0.33 20.48
N VAL A 155 1.01 -1.53 20.76
CA VAL A 155 -0.38 -1.72 21.15
C VAL A 155 -0.58 -1.14 22.55
N VAL A 156 -1.52 -0.21 22.70
CA VAL A 156 -1.80 0.48 23.96
C VAL A 156 -3.23 0.23 24.46
N GLY A 157 -4.05 -0.47 23.67
CA GLY A 157 -5.42 -0.78 24.05
C GLY A 157 -6.21 -1.39 22.90
N GLY A 158 -7.53 -1.42 23.05
CA GLY A 158 -8.45 -2.02 22.10
C GLY A 158 -8.60 -3.54 22.29
N ALA A 159 -9.34 -4.15 21.38
CA ALA A 159 -9.53 -5.60 21.33
C ALA A 159 -9.74 -6.03 19.89
N TYR A 160 -9.30 -7.23 19.54
CA TYR A 160 -9.48 -7.77 18.19
C TYR A 160 -10.94 -7.71 17.76
N ARG A 161 -11.18 -7.08 16.63
CA ARG A 161 -12.49 -6.94 16.03
C ARG A 161 -12.41 -7.27 14.53
N LEU A 162 -13.00 -8.40 14.17
CA LEU A 162 -13.12 -8.81 12.77
C LEU A 162 -14.13 -7.93 12.04
N ASN A 163 -13.87 -7.71 10.76
CA ASN A 163 -14.74 -7.00 9.83
C ASN A 163 -14.66 -7.65 8.43
N ALA A 164 -15.23 -7.00 7.42
CA ALA A 164 -15.19 -7.53 6.05
C ALA A 164 -13.76 -7.61 5.47
N GLU A 165 -12.84 -6.79 5.98
CA GLU A 165 -11.47 -6.70 5.49
C GLU A 165 -10.49 -7.60 6.25
N ALA A 166 -10.88 -8.12 7.43
CA ALA A 166 -10.07 -8.99 8.25
C ALA A 166 -10.81 -10.28 8.61
N LEU A 167 -10.42 -11.40 8.00
CA LEU A 167 -10.95 -12.74 8.28
C LEU A 167 -10.43 -13.31 9.62
N GLU A 168 -9.24 -12.92 10.01
CA GLU A 168 -8.55 -13.38 11.22
C GLU A 168 -7.56 -12.30 11.66
N ILE A 169 -7.40 -12.12 12.96
CA ILE A 169 -6.38 -11.26 13.56
C ILE A 169 -5.62 -12.10 14.55
N LYS A 170 -4.29 -12.10 14.47
CA LYS A 170 -3.45 -12.96 15.29
C LYS A 170 -2.12 -12.32 15.64
N ALA A 171 -1.69 -12.53 16.88
CA ALA A 171 -0.34 -12.21 17.33
C ALA A 171 0.63 -13.36 17.02
N PHE A 172 1.78 -13.02 16.50
CA PHE A 172 2.85 -13.95 16.16
C PHE A 172 4.11 -13.56 16.90
N ARG A 173 4.74 -14.52 17.56
CA ARG A 173 6.12 -14.32 17.99
C ARG A 173 7.01 -14.06 16.78
N PRO A 174 8.09 -13.29 16.89
CA PRO A 174 8.99 -13.00 15.78
C PRO A 174 9.44 -14.25 15.01
N GLU A 175 9.70 -15.36 15.73
CA GLU A 175 10.13 -16.64 15.14
C GLU A 175 9.01 -17.37 14.36
N ALA A 176 7.75 -17.00 14.62
CA ALA A 176 6.56 -17.67 14.09
C ALA A 176 5.82 -16.83 13.04
N ILE A 177 6.41 -15.73 12.57
CA ILE A 177 5.82 -14.93 11.48
C ILE A 177 5.59 -15.83 10.26
N PRO A 178 4.38 -15.83 9.69
CA PRO A 178 4.01 -16.75 8.58
C PRO A 178 4.55 -16.25 7.23
N TRP A 179 5.87 -16.22 7.06
CA TRP A 179 6.58 -15.64 5.92
C TRP A 179 6.03 -16.08 4.56
N GLN A 180 5.72 -17.36 4.41
CA GLN A 180 5.18 -17.93 3.17
C GLN A 180 3.75 -17.45 2.87
N GLY A 181 3.05 -16.97 3.90
CA GLY A 181 1.66 -16.51 3.83
C GLY A 181 1.51 -14.99 3.81
N ILE A 182 2.59 -14.21 3.68
CA ILE A 182 2.53 -12.74 3.62
C ILE A 182 2.01 -12.30 2.24
N ALA A 183 1.02 -11.40 2.23
CA ALA A 183 0.30 -10.99 1.03
C ALA A 183 1.13 -10.13 0.08
N PHE A 184 1.91 -9.20 0.61
CA PHE A 184 2.58 -8.19 -0.20
C PHE A 184 4.09 -8.18 -0.01
N LYS A 185 4.80 -7.94 -1.10
CA LYS A 185 6.25 -7.78 -1.12
C LYS A 185 6.72 -6.67 -0.13
N THR A 186 5.99 -5.55 -0.09
CA THR A 186 6.26 -4.45 0.85
C THR A 186 6.04 -4.83 2.31
N SER A 187 5.01 -5.63 2.61
CA SER A 187 4.78 -6.17 3.95
C SER A 187 5.91 -7.11 4.38
N HIS A 188 6.37 -7.95 3.45
CA HIS A 188 7.50 -8.83 3.71
C HIS A 188 8.78 -8.03 4.00
N TRP A 189 9.07 -7.00 3.21
CA TRP A 189 10.24 -6.15 3.42
C TRP A 189 10.17 -5.42 4.76
N ALA A 190 9.03 -4.82 5.08
CA ALA A 190 8.86 -4.09 6.34
C ALA A 190 9.00 -5.00 7.56
N LEU A 191 8.39 -6.18 7.54
CA LEU A 191 8.54 -7.18 8.62
C LEU A 191 9.97 -7.67 8.75
N ARG A 192 10.66 -7.90 7.64
CA ARG A 192 12.08 -8.31 7.63
C ARG A 192 12.97 -7.21 8.23
N ASP A 193 12.80 -5.96 7.81
CA ASP A 193 13.61 -4.84 8.28
C ASP A 193 13.34 -4.55 9.76
N TRP A 194 12.09 -4.67 10.21
CA TRP A 194 11.71 -4.61 11.61
C TRP A 194 12.38 -5.74 12.41
N LEU A 195 12.29 -6.98 11.94
CA LEU A 195 12.89 -8.14 12.59
C LEU A 195 14.40 -7.99 12.72
N HIS A 196 15.07 -7.56 11.65
CA HIS A 196 16.52 -7.35 11.66
C HIS A 196 16.97 -6.33 12.70
N ARG A 197 16.17 -5.28 12.94
CA ARG A 197 16.47 -4.27 13.96
C ARG A 197 16.21 -4.76 15.38
N ARG A 198 15.12 -5.51 15.60
CA ARG A 198 14.67 -5.92 16.93
C ARG A 198 15.21 -7.27 17.37
N ARG A 199 15.41 -8.18 16.44
CA ARG A 199 15.83 -9.57 16.68
C ARG A 199 16.80 -10.02 15.58
N PRO A 200 18.04 -9.47 15.54
CA PRO A 200 19.03 -9.81 14.51
C PRO A 200 19.48 -11.29 14.57
N ASP A 201 19.17 -11.97 15.66
CA ASP A 201 19.37 -13.40 15.88
C ASP A 201 18.40 -14.29 15.09
N ILE A 202 17.29 -13.74 14.60
CA ILE A 202 16.25 -14.46 13.86
C ILE A 202 16.37 -14.14 12.38
N GLN A 203 16.37 -15.18 11.55
CA GLN A 203 16.33 -15.02 10.09
C GLN A 203 14.92 -15.36 9.58
N PRO A 204 14.36 -14.57 8.63
CA PRO A 204 13.12 -14.93 7.95
C PRO A 204 13.28 -16.27 7.24
N THR A 205 12.31 -17.15 7.39
CA THR A 205 12.27 -18.39 6.60
C THR A 205 11.71 -18.06 5.23
N ASP A 206 12.59 -18.04 4.23
CA ASP A 206 12.37 -17.47 2.91
C ASP A 206 11.07 -17.84 2.18
N ARG A 207 10.34 -16.79 1.82
CA ARG A 207 9.78 -16.70 0.48
C ARG A 207 10.75 -15.81 -0.31
N THR A 208 11.50 -16.38 -1.25
CA THR A 208 12.28 -15.60 -2.20
C THR A 208 11.30 -14.82 -3.08
N TRP A 209 11.15 -13.55 -2.78
CA TRP A 209 10.62 -12.63 -3.77
C TRP A 209 11.82 -12.31 -4.66
N ASP A 210 11.89 -12.95 -5.81
CA ASP A 210 12.90 -12.63 -6.81
C ASP A 210 12.90 -11.12 -7.05
N GLU A 211 14.10 -10.55 -7.03
CA GLU A 211 14.38 -9.12 -7.18
C GLU A 211 13.86 -8.56 -8.51
#